data_f9d703409563a74ddd8754950b85b069
#
_entry.id   f9d703409563a74ddd8754950b85b069
#
_cell.length_a   1.000
_cell.length_b   1.000
_cell.length_c   1.000
_cell.angle_alpha   90.00
_cell.angle_beta   90.00
_cell.angle_gamma   90.00
#
_symmetry.space_group_name_H-M   'P 1'
#
loop_
_entity.id
_entity.type
_entity.pdbx_description
1 polymer ?
#
loop_
_entity_poly.entity_id
_entity_poly.type
_entity_poly.pdbx_seq_one_letter_code
_entity_poly.pdbx_strand_id
1 'polypeptide(L)'
;MITAQDILQFKTHKVSLQESKNCMYNGSPFQVYKQMSSKKKGARFESIVQEYCTNLGYNVTKPDNSDHDRKINGIKVEIKGSMLWSGRQTHFRWQQLRPAQDYDVVVFLAIFPQQIEFYGASKQDVKDNLEVQDEKGNWIHNQHGGLKVNSGTFFLDSDGLTIPTWFKPMQEVLS
;
A
#
# COMPACT_ATOMS: atom_id res chain seq x y z
N MET A 1 15.08 1.24 -4.32
CA MET A 1 14.16 2.16 -5.05
C MET A 1 13.96 1.60 -6.45
N ILE A 2 12.72 1.31 -6.84
CA ILE A 2 12.40 0.88 -8.21
C ILE A 2 12.12 2.13 -9.03
N THR A 3 12.77 2.25 -10.18
CA THR A 3 12.54 3.34 -11.11
C THR A 3 11.32 3.07 -11.98
N ALA A 4 10.80 4.12 -12.63
CA ALA A 4 9.73 3.99 -13.62
C ALA A 4 10.09 3.01 -14.75
N GLN A 5 11.37 2.92 -15.11
CA GLN A 5 11.86 2.03 -16.15
C GLN A 5 11.80 0.55 -15.76
N ASP A 6 12.06 0.23 -14.48
CA ASP A 6 11.96 -1.14 -13.99
C ASP A 6 10.51 -1.67 -14.08
N ILE A 7 9.52 -0.77 -13.94
CA ILE A 7 8.10 -1.12 -13.95
C ILE A 7 7.51 -1.13 -15.36
N LEU A 8 8.07 -0.38 -16.32
CA LEU A 8 7.63 -0.42 -17.71
C LEU A 8 7.85 -1.78 -18.38
N GLN A 9 8.74 -2.62 -17.84
CA GLN A 9 8.91 -4.01 -18.29
C GLN A 9 7.72 -4.90 -17.88
N PHE A 10 6.94 -4.48 -16.88
CA PHE A 10 5.73 -5.18 -16.48
C PHE A 10 4.61 -4.87 -17.47
N LYS A 11 4.11 -5.92 -18.16
CA LYS A 11 3.08 -5.83 -19.21
C LYS A 11 1.94 -4.89 -18.82
N THR A 12 1.99 -3.65 -19.31
CA THR A 12 0.91 -2.69 -19.17
C THR A 12 -0.17 -3.00 -20.20
N HIS A 13 -1.38 -3.31 -19.77
CA HIS A 13 -2.52 -3.28 -20.67
C HIS A 13 -2.73 -1.84 -21.13
N LYS A 14 -2.80 -1.63 -22.46
CA LYS A 14 -3.20 -0.34 -23.04
C LYS A 14 -4.60 0.00 -22.55
N VAL A 15 -4.70 1.02 -21.72
CA VAL A 15 -5.96 1.66 -21.33
C VAL A 15 -6.04 2.96 -22.12
N SER A 16 -7.17 3.24 -22.76
CA SER A 16 -7.39 4.52 -23.44
C SER A 16 -7.30 5.65 -22.44
N LEU A 17 -6.41 6.60 -22.68
CA LEU A 17 -6.14 7.72 -21.80
C LEU A 17 -7.19 8.81 -22.02
N GLN A 18 -8.02 9.08 -21.05
CA GLN A 18 -8.83 10.28 -21.01
C GLN A 18 -8.05 11.34 -20.24
N GLU A 19 -7.61 12.37 -20.92
CA GLU A 19 -6.81 13.44 -20.33
C GLU A 19 -7.61 14.19 -19.24
N SER A 20 -7.24 14.01 -17.98
CA SER A 20 -7.67 14.93 -16.93
C SER A 20 -6.66 16.08 -16.84
N LYS A 21 -7.11 17.30 -17.14
CA LYS A 21 -6.30 18.51 -16.94
C LYS A 21 -5.90 18.61 -15.47
N ASN A 22 -4.61 18.73 -15.18
CA ASN A 22 -3.98 18.88 -13.86
C ASN A 22 -3.75 17.59 -13.04
N CYS A 23 -3.47 16.46 -13.65
CA CYS A 23 -3.02 15.29 -12.90
C CYS A 23 -1.48 15.22 -12.83
N MET A 24 -0.92 15.14 -11.62
CA MET A 24 0.54 15.00 -11.42
C MET A 24 1.12 13.74 -12.08
N TYR A 25 0.26 12.80 -12.46
CA TYR A 25 0.64 11.57 -13.17
C TYR A 25 0.54 11.69 -14.70
N ASN A 26 0.25 12.86 -15.26
CA ASN A 26 0.25 13.03 -16.72
C ASN A 26 1.66 12.78 -17.27
N GLY A 27 1.78 11.89 -18.25
CA GLY A 27 3.06 11.44 -18.78
C GLY A 27 3.86 10.50 -17.85
N SER A 28 3.32 10.18 -16.68
CA SER A 28 3.90 9.21 -15.76
C SER A 28 3.67 7.77 -16.25
N PRO A 29 4.62 6.84 -16.02
CA PRO A 29 4.39 5.41 -16.28
C PRO A 29 3.25 4.82 -15.43
N PHE A 30 2.85 5.51 -14.36
CA PHE A 30 1.76 5.11 -13.46
C PHE A 30 0.42 5.80 -13.78
N GLN A 31 0.36 6.61 -14.82
CA GLN A 31 -0.86 7.34 -15.20
C GLN A 31 -2.05 6.40 -15.38
N VAL A 32 -1.83 5.24 -15.96
CA VAL A 32 -2.86 4.22 -16.19
C VAL A 32 -3.58 3.79 -14.91
N TYR A 33 -2.90 3.81 -13.77
CA TYR A 33 -3.49 3.40 -12.49
C TYR A 33 -4.56 4.38 -11.99
N LYS A 34 -4.50 5.65 -12.38
CA LYS A 34 -5.54 6.65 -12.05
C LYS A 34 -6.92 6.26 -12.56
N GLN A 35 -6.97 5.55 -13.69
CA GLN A 35 -8.21 5.14 -14.35
C GLN A 35 -8.72 3.77 -13.90
N MET A 36 -7.92 3.02 -13.17
CA MET A 36 -8.30 1.70 -12.67
C MET A 36 -9.24 1.81 -11.47
N SER A 37 -10.19 0.86 -11.38
CA SER A 37 -10.96 0.67 -10.15
C SER A 37 -10.04 0.27 -8.99
N SER A 38 -10.47 0.51 -7.73
CA SER A 38 -9.70 0.17 -6.54
C SER A 38 -9.29 -1.31 -6.51
N LYS A 39 -10.20 -2.22 -6.90
CA LYS A 39 -9.92 -3.66 -7.00
C LYS A 39 -8.81 -3.97 -8.01
N LYS A 40 -8.85 -3.37 -9.21
CA LYS A 40 -7.81 -3.56 -10.23
C LYS A 40 -6.46 -2.98 -9.79
N LYS A 41 -6.47 -1.82 -9.12
CA LYS A 41 -5.25 -1.24 -8.54
C LYS A 41 -4.64 -2.15 -7.49
N GLY A 42 -5.42 -2.65 -6.55
CA GLY A 42 -4.95 -3.58 -5.52
C GLY A 42 -4.24 -4.79 -6.13
N ALA A 43 -4.91 -5.52 -7.04
CA ALA A 43 -4.31 -6.67 -7.73
C ALA A 43 -3.02 -6.31 -8.49
N ARG A 44 -2.92 -5.08 -9.04
CA ARG A 44 -1.71 -4.64 -9.71
C ARG A 44 -0.57 -4.37 -8.73
N PHE A 45 -0.87 -3.76 -7.59
CA PHE A 45 0.12 -3.51 -6.54
C PHE A 45 0.67 -4.82 -5.95
N GLU A 46 -0.19 -5.81 -5.74
CA GLU A 46 0.22 -7.16 -5.36
C GLU A 46 1.18 -7.79 -6.38
N SER A 47 0.87 -7.65 -7.69
CA SER A 47 1.75 -8.15 -8.76
C SER A 47 3.12 -7.45 -8.74
N ILE A 48 3.16 -6.13 -8.51
CA ILE A 48 4.40 -5.36 -8.43
C ILE A 48 5.28 -5.87 -7.27
N VAL A 49 4.70 -6.07 -6.09
CA VAL A 49 5.45 -6.63 -4.94
C VAL A 49 5.94 -8.04 -5.24
N GLN A 50 5.09 -8.89 -5.80
CA GLN A 50 5.46 -10.25 -6.17
C GLN A 50 6.66 -10.27 -7.13
N GLU A 51 6.59 -9.51 -8.23
CA GLU A 51 7.66 -9.45 -9.23
C GLU A 51 8.94 -8.88 -8.63
N TYR A 52 8.85 -7.83 -7.84
CA TYR A 52 9.99 -7.22 -7.18
C TYR A 52 10.69 -8.20 -6.22
N CYS A 53 9.94 -8.84 -5.35
CA CYS A 53 10.49 -9.81 -4.41
C CYS A 53 11.09 -11.02 -5.12
N THR A 54 10.45 -11.51 -6.19
CA THR A 54 10.99 -12.60 -7.02
C THR A 54 12.32 -12.21 -7.66
N ASN A 55 12.44 -10.99 -8.18
CA ASN A 55 13.68 -10.48 -8.77
C ASN A 55 14.81 -10.30 -7.74
N LEU A 56 14.46 -10.08 -6.47
CA LEU A 56 15.42 -10.09 -5.35
C LEU A 56 15.79 -11.51 -4.88
N GLY A 57 15.22 -12.55 -5.49
CA GLY A 57 15.49 -13.94 -5.13
C GLY A 57 14.65 -14.48 -3.97
N TYR A 58 13.61 -13.74 -3.55
CA TYR A 58 12.71 -14.21 -2.50
C TYR A 58 11.75 -15.27 -3.03
N ASN A 59 11.45 -16.27 -2.19
CA ASN A 59 10.43 -17.27 -2.51
C ASN A 59 9.04 -16.67 -2.28
N VAL A 60 8.32 -16.39 -3.37
CA VAL A 60 6.97 -15.82 -3.32
C VAL A 60 5.94 -16.86 -3.70
N THR A 61 5.00 -17.13 -2.79
CA THR A 61 3.93 -18.11 -2.99
C THR A 61 2.55 -17.48 -2.77
N LYS A 62 1.51 -18.20 -3.19
CA LYS A 62 0.10 -17.79 -2.98
C LYS A 62 -0.23 -17.81 -1.48
N PRO A 63 -1.22 -17.00 -1.06
CA PRO A 63 -1.71 -17.02 0.32
C PRO A 63 -2.41 -18.36 0.64
N ASP A 64 -2.42 -18.71 1.93
CA ASP A 64 -3.13 -19.89 2.42
C ASP A 64 -4.65 -19.65 2.54
N ASN A 65 -5.04 -18.38 2.75
CA ASN A 65 -6.41 -17.92 2.91
C ASN A 65 -6.57 -16.47 2.42
N SER A 66 -7.71 -15.83 2.68
CA SER A 66 -8.02 -14.47 2.25
C SER A 66 -7.52 -13.36 3.19
N ASP A 67 -6.80 -13.69 4.26
CA ASP A 67 -6.40 -12.73 5.29
C ASP A 67 -5.05 -12.06 5.00
N HIS A 68 -4.34 -12.54 3.98
CA HIS A 68 -3.11 -11.95 3.47
C HIS A 68 -3.01 -12.14 1.96
N ASP A 69 -2.18 -11.34 1.31
CA ASP A 69 -2.11 -11.30 -0.16
C ASP A 69 -1.06 -12.28 -0.72
N ARG A 70 0.06 -12.49 -0.02
CA ARG A 70 1.17 -13.37 -0.44
C ARG A 70 1.88 -13.98 0.77
N LYS A 71 2.62 -15.06 0.49
CA LYS A 71 3.68 -15.53 1.40
C LYS A 71 5.03 -15.26 0.73
N ILE A 72 5.91 -14.56 1.44
CA ILE A 72 7.25 -14.21 0.98
C ILE A 72 8.25 -14.77 1.99
N ASN A 73 9.09 -15.69 1.57
CA ASN A 73 9.99 -16.47 2.45
C ASN A 73 9.25 -17.16 3.62
N GLY A 74 7.98 -17.53 3.42
CA GLY A 74 7.14 -18.13 4.46
C GLY A 74 6.40 -17.14 5.34
N ILE A 75 6.73 -15.84 5.29
CA ILE A 75 6.07 -14.75 6.02
C ILE A 75 4.74 -14.42 5.34
N LYS A 76 3.65 -14.30 6.10
CA LYS A 76 2.33 -13.88 5.61
C LYS A 76 2.32 -12.36 5.42
N VAL A 77 2.13 -11.91 4.19
CA VAL A 77 2.27 -10.51 3.80
C VAL A 77 0.94 -9.94 3.32
N GLU A 78 0.46 -8.90 3.98
CA GLU A 78 -0.59 -8.01 3.49
C GLU A 78 0.04 -6.89 2.64
N ILE A 79 -0.56 -6.52 1.52
CA ILE A 79 -0.01 -5.52 0.59
C ILE A 79 -0.96 -4.34 0.48
N LYS A 80 -0.46 -3.14 0.75
CA LYS A 80 -1.23 -1.90 0.64
C LYS A 80 -0.51 -0.89 -0.24
N GLY A 81 -1.13 -0.45 -1.30
CA GLY A 81 -0.58 0.56 -2.19
C GLY A 81 -1.35 1.88 -2.12
N SER A 82 -0.62 2.97 -2.15
CA SER A 82 -1.17 4.31 -2.29
C SER A 82 -0.46 5.08 -3.39
N MET A 83 -1.23 5.66 -4.29
CA MET A 83 -0.74 6.71 -5.18
C MET A 83 -0.75 8.02 -4.42
N LEU A 84 0.21 8.89 -4.70
CA LEU A 84 0.23 10.23 -4.14
C LEU A 84 -1.03 10.99 -4.55
N TRP A 85 -1.76 11.49 -3.55
CA TRP A 85 -2.93 12.33 -3.77
C TRP A 85 -2.52 13.78 -3.90
N SER A 86 -3.16 14.50 -4.80
CA SER A 86 -3.08 15.95 -4.91
C SER A 86 -4.47 16.55 -4.73
N GLY A 87 -4.63 17.41 -3.75
CA GLY A 87 -5.85 18.11 -3.42
C GLY A 87 -5.51 19.37 -2.62
N ARG A 88 -6.23 19.62 -1.52
CA ARG A 88 -5.83 20.67 -0.57
C ARG A 88 -4.49 20.42 0.07
N GLN A 89 -4.15 19.14 0.26
CA GLN A 89 -2.84 18.67 0.73
C GLN A 89 -2.40 17.48 -0.14
N THR A 90 -1.09 17.39 -0.37
CA THR A 90 -0.48 16.25 -1.06
C THR A 90 -0.11 15.22 -0.02
N HIS A 91 -0.64 14.00 -0.12
CA HIS A 91 -0.41 12.94 0.87
C HIS A 91 -0.60 11.56 0.25
N PHE A 92 -0.10 10.53 0.95
CA PHE A 92 -0.47 9.14 0.71
C PHE A 92 -1.61 8.73 1.63
N ARG A 93 -2.44 7.77 1.16
CA ARG A 93 -3.49 7.15 1.96
C ARG A 93 -3.52 5.65 1.71
N TRP A 94 -3.10 4.86 2.70
CA TRP A 94 -3.23 3.42 2.68
C TRP A 94 -4.52 3.02 3.39
N GLN A 95 -5.31 2.17 2.74
CA GLN A 95 -6.68 1.89 3.16
C GLN A 95 -6.86 0.42 3.57
N GLN A 96 -7.88 0.17 4.38
CA GLN A 96 -8.29 -1.16 4.78
C GLN A 96 -7.19 -1.97 5.50
N LEU A 97 -6.44 -1.30 6.37
CA LEU A 97 -5.56 -1.98 7.30
C LEU A 97 -6.42 -2.67 8.36
N ARG A 98 -6.26 -3.97 8.53
CA ARG A 98 -7.08 -4.80 9.42
C ARG A 98 -6.20 -5.64 10.35
N PRO A 99 -5.78 -5.12 11.50
CA PRO A 99 -4.88 -5.84 12.42
C PRO A 99 -5.41 -7.18 12.93
N ALA A 100 -6.74 -7.42 12.86
CA ALA A 100 -7.36 -8.69 13.23
C ALA A 100 -7.13 -9.82 12.20
N GLN A 101 -6.78 -9.52 10.95
CA GLN A 101 -6.51 -10.52 9.93
C GLN A 101 -5.21 -11.29 10.19
N ASP A 102 -5.10 -12.49 9.62
CA ASP A 102 -3.95 -13.38 9.78
C ASP A 102 -2.84 -13.04 8.78
N TYR A 103 -2.06 -12.00 9.11
CA TYR A 103 -0.80 -11.65 8.46
C TYR A 103 0.28 -11.36 9.51
N ASP A 104 1.54 -11.46 9.11
CA ASP A 104 2.70 -11.17 9.97
C ASP A 104 3.21 -9.75 9.76
N VAL A 105 3.25 -9.30 8.49
CA VAL A 105 3.74 -7.98 8.09
C VAL A 105 2.84 -7.34 7.04
N VAL A 106 2.89 -6.01 6.96
CA VAL A 106 2.32 -5.24 5.85
C VAL A 106 3.45 -4.67 5.00
N VAL A 107 3.32 -4.82 3.69
CA VAL A 107 4.14 -4.10 2.71
C VAL A 107 3.35 -2.92 2.17
N PHE A 108 3.91 -1.72 2.31
CA PHE A 108 3.34 -0.48 1.82
C PHE A 108 4.06 -0.01 0.56
N LEU A 109 3.29 0.25 -0.50
CA LEU A 109 3.79 0.89 -1.71
C LEU A 109 3.42 2.37 -1.67
N ALA A 110 4.41 3.25 -1.75
CA ALA A 110 4.23 4.68 -1.98
C ALA A 110 4.55 4.98 -3.45
N ILE A 111 3.52 5.24 -4.25
CA ILE A 111 3.64 5.43 -5.69
C ILE A 111 3.67 6.92 -5.99
N PHE A 112 4.86 7.42 -6.34
CA PHE A 112 5.11 8.74 -6.86
C PHE A 112 4.91 8.79 -8.38
N PRO A 113 4.86 9.96 -9.01
CA PRO A 113 4.73 10.03 -10.47
C PRO A 113 5.81 9.32 -11.27
N GLN A 114 7.03 9.20 -10.74
CA GLN A 114 8.18 8.64 -11.48
C GLN A 114 8.86 7.46 -10.78
N GLN A 115 8.40 7.08 -9.59
CA GLN A 115 9.03 6.00 -8.82
C GLN A 115 8.03 5.32 -7.88
N ILE A 116 8.39 4.13 -7.40
CA ILE A 116 7.71 3.45 -6.29
C ILE A 116 8.73 3.24 -5.19
N GLU A 117 8.31 3.53 -3.97
CA GLU A 117 9.05 3.18 -2.75
C GLU A 117 8.31 2.09 -1.99
N PHE A 118 9.09 1.17 -1.41
CA PHE A 118 8.57 0.02 -0.68
C PHE A 118 8.98 0.12 0.78
N TYR A 119 7.99 0.01 1.63
CA TYR A 119 8.16 0.02 3.08
C TYR A 119 7.50 -1.22 3.66
N GLY A 120 7.87 -1.53 4.88
CA GLY A 120 7.27 -2.61 5.64
C GLY A 120 6.99 -2.21 7.09
N ALA A 121 6.06 -2.92 7.70
CA ALA A 121 5.82 -2.85 9.13
C ALA A 121 5.36 -4.21 9.63
N SER A 122 5.74 -4.57 10.85
CA SER A 122 5.18 -5.74 11.51
C SER A 122 3.71 -5.51 11.87
N LYS A 123 2.95 -6.58 12.04
CA LYS A 123 1.58 -6.49 12.56
C LYS A 123 1.53 -5.77 13.89
N GLN A 124 2.56 -5.93 14.74
CA GLN A 124 2.64 -5.24 16.02
C GLN A 124 2.83 -3.74 15.81
N ASP A 125 3.73 -3.30 14.91
CA ASP A 125 3.88 -1.87 14.59
C ASP A 125 2.55 -1.26 14.11
N VAL A 126 1.77 -2.00 13.30
CA VAL A 126 0.44 -1.55 12.84
C VAL A 126 -0.52 -1.37 14.02
N LYS A 127 -0.56 -2.33 14.94
CA LYS A 127 -1.40 -2.25 16.13
C LYS A 127 -1.01 -1.06 17.02
N ASP A 128 0.26 -0.95 17.34
CA ASP A 128 0.78 0.08 18.26
C ASP A 128 0.54 1.50 17.72
N ASN A 129 0.51 1.69 16.42
CA ASN A 129 0.34 3.00 15.79
C ASN A 129 -1.08 3.33 15.32
N LEU A 130 -1.92 2.33 15.08
CA LEU A 130 -3.26 2.54 14.53
C LEU A 130 -4.40 2.14 15.47
N GLU A 131 -4.19 1.20 16.40
CA GLU A 131 -5.18 0.81 17.39
C GLU A 131 -5.19 1.77 18.60
N VAL A 132 -5.26 3.07 18.32
CA VAL A 132 -5.32 4.10 19.37
C VAL A 132 -6.75 4.33 19.80
N GLN A 133 -7.00 4.31 21.12
CA GLN A 133 -8.29 4.59 21.72
C GLN A 133 -8.30 5.97 22.36
N ASP A 134 -9.47 6.63 22.35
CA ASP A 134 -9.69 7.85 23.13
C ASP A 134 -9.85 7.52 24.63
N GLU A 135 -9.98 8.54 25.49
CA GLU A 135 -10.16 8.39 26.93
C GLU A 135 -11.41 7.57 27.32
N LYS A 136 -12.34 7.36 26.39
CA LYS A 136 -13.56 6.58 26.56
C LYS A 136 -13.44 5.16 25.98
N GLY A 137 -12.26 4.77 25.48
CA GLY A 137 -12.01 3.48 24.86
C GLY A 137 -12.53 3.31 23.44
N ASN A 138 -12.87 4.39 22.75
CA ASN A 138 -13.26 4.32 21.34
C ASN A 138 -12.04 4.41 20.43
N TRP A 139 -12.05 3.63 19.35
CA TRP A 139 -10.99 3.68 18.34
C TRP A 139 -11.00 5.01 17.60
N ILE A 140 -9.84 5.70 17.53
CA ILE A 140 -9.72 7.04 16.97
C ILE A 140 -9.66 7.04 15.43
N HIS A 141 -9.20 5.97 14.81
CA HIS A 141 -9.06 5.89 13.36
C HIS A 141 -10.01 4.88 12.73
N ASN A 142 -10.74 5.32 11.71
CA ASN A 142 -11.58 4.44 10.92
C ASN A 142 -11.69 4.87 9.45
N GLN A 143 -12.30 3.99 8.67
CA GLN A 143 -12.35 4.06 7.21
C GLN A 143 -13.13 5.24 6.62
N HIS A 144 -13.80 6.09 7.33
CA HIS A 144 -14.64 7.14 6.76
C HIS A 144 -14.66 8.42 7.60
N GLY A 145 -13.60 8.69 8.36
CA GLY A 145 -13.48 9.91 9.14
C GLY A 145 -14.50 10.04 10.28
N GLY A 146 -15.22 8.99 10.59
CA GLY A 146 -16.17 8.91 11.69
C GLY A 146 -15.85 7.72 12.59
N LEU A 147 -16.04 7.86 13.90
CA LEU A 147 -15.87 6.77 14.85
C LEU A 147 -16.84 5.64 14.54
N LYS A 148 -16.41 4.60 13.83
CA LYS A 148 -17.08 3.32 13.80
C LYS A 148 -16.41 2.41 14.80
N VAL A 149 -16.90 2.43 16.01
CA VAL A 149 -16.57 1.44 17.03
C VAL A 149 -16.70 0.06 16.42
N ASN A 150 -15.66 -0.78 16.48
CA ASN A 150 -15.60 -2.18 16.07
C ASN A 150 -15.45 -2.49 14.56
N SER A 151 -15.08 -1.56 13.68
CA SER A 151 -14.87 -1.98 12.28
C SER A 151 -13.55 -2.75 12.06
N GLY A 152 -12.59 -2.65 12.97
CA GLY A 152 -11.26 -3.28 12.86
C GLY A 152 -10.51 -2.94 11.58
N THR A 153 -10.93 -1.86 10.91
CA THR A 153 -10.39 -1.43 9.61
C THR A 153 -9.93 0.01 9.71
N PHE A 154 -8.66 0.24 9.45
CA PHE A 154 -8.02 1.54 9.61
C PHE A 154 -7.59 2.16 8.29
N PHE A 155 -7.52 3.50 8.28
CA PHE A 155 -6.79 4.29 7.30
C PHE A 155 -5.50 4.81 7.89
N LEU A 156 -4.50 4.92 7.05
CA LEU A 156 -3.28 5.60 7.38
C LEU A 156 -3.03 6.70 6.34
N ASP A 157 -3.06 7.93 6.77
CA ASP A 157 -2.66 9.09 5.96
C ASP A 157 -1.25 9.50 6.35
N SER A 158 -0.41 9.81 5.34
CA SER A 158 0.88 10.46 5.60
C SER A 158 0.68 11.95 5.88
N ASP A 159 1.58 12.54 6.63
CA ASP A 159 1.67 14.00 6.78
C ASP A 159 2.43 14.58 5.56
N GLY A 160 1.67 15.05 4.58
CA GLY A 160 2.24 15.49 3.30
C GLY A 160 2.98 14.37 2.58
N LEU A 161 4.23 14.62 2.22
CA LEU A 161 5.15 13.64 1.62
C LEU A 161 5.93 12.83 2.66
N THR A 162 5.75 13.11 3.94
CA THR A 162 6.48 12.44 5.02
C THR A 162 5.95 11.02 5.20
N ILE A 163 6.81 10.05 5.04
CA ILE A 163 6.48 8.65 5.33
C ILE A 163 6.44 8.45 6.86
N PRO A 164 5.48 7.70 7.39
CA PRO A 164 5.41 7.43 8.83
C PRO A 164 6.73 6.88 9.38
N THR A 165 7.17 7.41 10.52
CA THR A 165 8.49 7.08 11.11
C THR A 165 8.63 5.63 11.57
N TRP A 166 7.53 4.93 11.77
CA TRP A 166 7.51 3.52 12.13
C TRP A 166 7.57 2.57 10.90
N PHE A 167 7.55 3.12 9.68
CA PHE A 167 7.82 2.34 8.48
C PHE A 167 9.30 2.01 8.40
N LYS A 168 9.60 0.77 8.06
CA LYS A 168 10.94 0.23 7.85
C LYS A 168 11.17 -0.05 6.36
N PRO A 169 12.40 -0.14 5.89
CA PRO A 169 12.67 -0.74 4.59
C PRO A 169 12.02 -2.12 4.48
N MET A 170 11.36 -2.40 3.36
CA MET A 170 10.61 -3.66 3.18
C MET A 170 11.48 -4.90 3.46
N GLN A 171 12.75 -4.85 3.06
CA GLN A 171 13.67 -5.97 3.24
C GLN A 171 13.92 -6.32 4.71
N GLU A 172 13.85 -5.35 5.62
CA GLU A 172 14.04 -5.58 7.05
C GLU A 172 12.90 -6.40 7.67
N VAL A 173 11.69 -6.29 7.13
CA VAL A 173 10.53 -7.04 7.65
C VAL A 173 10.31 -8.37 6.93
N LEU A 174 11.00 -8.61 5.82
CA LEU A 174 10.92 -9.84 5.02
C LEU A 174 12.15 -10.75 5.18
N SER A 175 13.10 -10.34 6.02
CA SER A 175 14.31 -11.13 6.33
C SER A 175 14.10 -12.17 7.43
#